data_4aa0c52aa25d728cb2823eff6e71321d
#
_entry.id   4aa0c52aa25d728cb2823eff6e71321d
#
_cell.length_a   1.000
_cell.length_b   1.000
_cell.length_c   1.000
_cell.angle_alpha   90.00
_cell.angle_beta   90.00
_cell.angle_gamma   90.00
#
_symmetry.space_group_name_H-M   'P 1'
#
loop_
_entity.id
_entity.type
_entity.pdbx_description
1 polymer ?
#
loop_
_entity_poly.entity_id
_entity_poly.type
_entity_poly.pdbx_seq_one_letter_code
_entity_poly.pdbx_strand_id
1 'polypeptide(L)'
;MSQAEVLDNVAGVVGAQVTVLGSLPGGANGGATRVRLAGGANAVLKVVPRANPGHLNETLRAQRVVEHMRGCGYPTPAWLGVGATASHVWHLMDFVDAAPVAELTPPIVEQLMRIVELQAGQASEPYDHWSYAWRVTTGQESSVAKLSRHSSAVSALVERVRLVCAGLPPPQDAPDMVHADLNPSNVLVRNGAVVAVVDIENAGSGTRATDLTTLLWHTFATGVRKRLWSRILVVAGWEGAAMLAATQILLQLEWPIRLGRPEVVAGAVSNGHRALDELIALR
;
A
#
# COMPACT_ATOMS: atom_id res chain seq x y z
N MET A 1 20.34 -7.62 -19.72
CA MET A 1 20.05 -9.00 -19.29
C MET A 1 18.80 -9.49 -19.98
N SER A 2 18.74 -10.75 -20.40
CA SER A 2 17.59 -11.28 -21.13
C SER A 2 16.49 -11.72 -20.15
N GLN A 3 15.24 -11.61 -20.57
CA GLN A 3 14.09 -12.18 -19.85
C GLN A 3 14.30 -13.68 -19.55
N ALA A 4 15.04 -14.38 -20.41
CA ALA A 4 15.39 -15.78 -20.24
C ALA A 4 16.15 -16.06 -18.94
N GLU A 5 17.14 -15.24 -18.59
CA GLU A 5 17.94 -15.43 -17.35
C GLU A 5 17.08 -15.33 -16.09
N VAL A 6 16.09 -14.42 -16.06
CA VAL A 6 15.14 -14.34 -14.94
C VAL A 6 14.28 -15.59 -14.88
N LEU A 7 13.75 -16.05 -16.02
CA LEU A 7 12.89 -17.24 -16.06
C LEU A 7 13.63 -18.53 -15.67
N ASP A 8 14.89 -18.66 -16.06
CA ASP A 8 15.74 -19.79 -15.65
C ASP A 8 15.99 -19.77 -14.14
N ASN A 9 16.24 -18.57 -13.58
CA ASN A 9 16.40 -18.40 -12.13
C ASN A 9 15.10 -18.74 -11.39
N VAL A 10 13.94 -18.26 -11.88
CA VAL A 10 12.62 -18.60 -11.32
C VAL A 10 12.41 -20.12 -11.36
N ALA A 11 12.64 -20.76 -12.51
CA ALA A 11 12.47 -22.21 -12.69
C ALA A 11 13.35 -23.01 -11.71
N GLY A 12 14.60 -22.56 -11.49
CA GLY A 12 15.52 -23.19 -10.53
C GLY A 12 15.02 -23.09 -9.09
N VAL A 13 14.46 -21.94 -8.67
CA VAL A 13 13.97 -21.74 -7.31
C VAL A 13 12.65 -22.49 -7.06
N VAL A 14 11.72 -22.43 -8.01
CA VAL A 14 10.39 -23.05 -7.81
C VAL A 14 10.33 -24.54 -8.23
N GLY A 15 11.41 -25.07 -8.82
CA GLY A 15 11.48 -26.45 -9.24
C GLY A 15 10.57 -26.81 -10.42
N ALA A 16 10.14 -25.80 -11.20
CA ALA A 16 9.21 -26.00 -12.31
C ALA A 16 9.51 -25.03 -13.47
N GLN A 17 9.38 -25.50 -14.70
CA GLN A 17 9.47 -24.65 -15.89
C GLN A 17 8.34 -23.61 -15.91
N VAL A 18 8.67 -22.40 -16.35
CA VAL A 18 7.77 -21.25 -16.36
C VAL A 18 7.62 -20.72 -17.78
N THR A 19 6.38 -20.65 -18.26
CA THR A 19 6.04 -20.10 -19.58
C THR A 19 5.29 -18.78 -19.43
N VAL A 20 5.77 -17.73 -20.08
CA VAL A 20 5.12 -16.41 -20.10
C VAL A 20 3.85 -16.49 -20.94
N LEU A 21 2.73 -16.00 -20.38
CA LEU A 21 1.44 -15.90 -21.07
C LEU A 21 1.14 -14.47 -21.54
N GLY A 22 1.63 -13.46 -20.84
CA GLY A 22 1.44 -12.05 -21.19
C GLY A 22 1.51 -11.14 -19.97
N SER A 23 1.58 -9.82 -20.22
CA SER A 23 1.57 -8.82 -19.17
C SER A 23 0.15 -8.65 -18.60
N LEU A 24 0.05 -8.43 -17.29
CA LEU A 24 -1.19 -8.04 -16.64
C LEU A 24 -1.32 -6.51 -16.67
N PRO A 25 -2.53 -5.98 -16.85
CA PRO A 25 -2.77 -4.54 -16.78
C PRO A 25 -2.59 -4.04 -15.34
N GLY A 26 -2.04 -2.84 -15.17
CA GLY A 26 -1.87 -2.17 -13.87
C GLY A 26 -0.43 -2.19 -13.36
N GLY A 27 -0.21 -1.43 -12.28
CA GLY A 27 1.11 -1.26 -11.64
C GLY A 27 1.93 -0.11 -12.22
N ALA A 28 2.16 0.94 -11.42
CA ALA A 28 2.97 2.09 -11.83
C ALA A 28 4.48 1.79 -11.84
N ASN A 29 4.91 0.76 -11.11
CA ASN A 29 6.34 0.53 -10.78
C ASN A 29 6.95 -0.74 -11.39
N GLY A 30 6.24 -1.46 -12.26
CA GLY A 30 6.76 -2.68 -12.88
C GLY A 30 5.63 -3.65 -13.21
N GLY A 31 5.60 -4.11 -14.45
CA GLY A 31 4.54 -4.97 -14.94
C GLY A 31 4.52 -6.32 -14.25
N ALA A 32 3.38 -6.71 -13.75
CA ALA A 32 3.12 -8.10 -13.39
C ALA A 32 2.91 -8.92 -14.68
N THR A 33 3.49 -10.10 -14.73
CA THR A 33 3.41 -11.00 -15.88
C THR A 33 2.67 -12.27 -15.49
N ARG A 34 1.60 -12.59 -16.20
CA ARG A 34 0.95 -13.89 -16.05
C ARG A 34 1.83 -14.96 -16.66
N VAL A 35 2.07 -16.00 -15.90
CA VAL A 35 2.88 -17.15 -16.31
C VAL A 35 2.13 -18.45 -16.06
N ARG A 36 2.56 -19.53 -16.72
CA ARG A 36 2.09 -20.90 -16.51
C ARG A 36 3.25 -21.76 -16.03
N LEU A 37 3.04 -22.48 -14.96
CA LEU A 37 3.97 -23.48 -14.45
C LEU A 37 3.81 -24.80 -15.24
N ALA A 38 4.84 -25.65 -15.28
CA ALA A 38 4.84 -26.92 -15.99
C ALA A 38 3.66 -27.85 -15.60
N GLY A 39 3.16 -27.75 -14.35
CA GLY A 39 1.97 -28.45 -13.88
C GLY A 39 0.63 -27.88 -14.37
N GLY A 40 0.62 -26.85 -15.24
CA GLY A 40 -0.57 -26.22 -15.80
C GLY A 40 -1.17 -25.08 -14.94
N ALA A 41 -0.71 -24.89 -13.70
CA ALA A 41 -1.16 -23.83 -12.83
C ALA A 41 -0.74 -22.44 -13.37
N ASN A 42 -1.65 -21.45 -13.25
CA ASN A 42 -1.31 -20.07 -13.55
C ASN A 42 -0.73 -19.39 -12.31
N ALA A 43 0.27 -18.51 -12.54
CA ALA A 43 0.89 -17.70 -11.50
C ALA A 43 1.14 -16.28 -12.01
N VAL A 44 1.49 -15.38 -11.12
CA VAL A 44 1.91 -14.01 -11.43
C VAL A 44 3.37 -13.85 -11.04
N LEU A 45 4.20 -13.49 -12.00
CA LEU A 45 5.60 -13.15 -11.82
C LEU A 45 5.75 -11.63 -11.82
N LYS A 46 6.28 -11.08 -10.74
CA LYS A 46 6.65 -9.68 -10.63
C LYS A 46 8.17 -9.57 -10.60
N VAL A 47 8.74 -8.75 -11.48
CA VAL A 47 10.18 -8.57 -11.64
C VAL A 47 10.48 -7.09 -11.57
N VAL A 48 11.37 -6.69 -10.66
CA VAL A 48 11.78 -5.30 -10.50
C VAL A 48 13.29 -5.16 -10.54
N PRO A 49 13.85 -4.03 -11.03
CA PRO A 49 15.27 -3.77 -10.93
C PRO A 49 15.74 -3.81 -9.47
N ARG A 50 16.91 -4.38 -9.25
CA ARG A 50 17.51 -4.44 -7.91
C ARG A 50 17.94 -3.04 -7.48
N ALA A 51 17.21 -2.44 -6.53
CA ALA A 51 17.42 -1.07 -6.09
C ALA A 51 18.68 -0.90 -5.21
N ASN A 52 18.98 -1.92 -4.39
CA ASN A 52 20.07 -1.90 -3.42
C ASN A 52 20.48 -3.34 -3.05
N PRO A 53 21.61 -3.57 -2.37
CA PRO A 53 22.05 -4.91 -1.94
C PRO A 53 21.04 -5.64 -1.03
N GLY A 54 20.25 -4.90 -0.23
CA GLY A 54 19.28 -5.43 0.71
C GLY A 54 17.92 -5.82 0.07
N HIS A 55 17.66 -5.45 -1.18
CA HIS A 55 16.35 -5.58 -1.82
C HIS A 55 15.79 -7.01 -1.79
N LEU A 56 16.65 -8.04 -1.97
CA LEU A 56 16.21 -9.42 -1.84
C LEU A 56 15.73 -9.73 -0.42
N ASN A 57 16.44 -9.26 0.61
CA ASN A 57 16.04 -9.48 2.00
C ASN A 57 14.73 -8.78 2.33
N GLU A 58 14.48 -7.60 1.77
CA GLU A 58 13.20 -6.88 1.88
C GLU A 58 12.06 -7.70 1.26
N THR A 59 12.29 -8.32 0.08
CA THR A 59 11.29 -9.16 -0.59
C THR A 59 11.06 -10.48 0.17
N LEU A 60 12.10 -11.11 0.70
CA LEU A 60 11.98 -12.30 1.57
C LEU A 60 11.24 -11.98 2.87
N ARG A 61 11.42 -10.77 3.43
CA ARG A 61 10.65 -10.29 4.57
C ARG A 61 9.16 -10.23 4.21
N ALA A 62 8.81 -9.65 3.08
CA ALA A 62 7.43 -9.58 2.62
C ALA A 62 6.81 -10.99 2.42
N GLN A 63 7.57 -11.96 1.91
CA GLN A 63 7.12 -13.36 1.81
C GLN A 63 6.73 -13.91 3.19
N ARG A 64 7.54 -13.69 4.23
CA ARG A 64 7.20 -14.15 5.59
C ARG A 64 5.92 -13.49 6.13
N VAL A 65 5.72 -12.19 5.84
CA VAL A 65 4.46 -11.50 6.18
C VAL A 65 3.27 -12.15 5.47
N VAL A 66 3.39 -12.44 4.17
CA VAL A 66 2.35 -13.13 3.39
C VAL A 66 2.01 -14.49 4.00
N GLU A 67 3.00 -15.31 4.30
CA GLU A 67 2.81 -16.64 4.90
C GLU A 67 2.08 -16.54 6.25
N HIS A 68 2.53 -15.64 7.14
CA HIS A 68 1.91 -15.39 8.43
C HIS A 68 0.45 -14.93 8.28
N MET A 69 0.21 -13.90 7.48
CA MET A 69 -1.12 -13.29 7.32
C MET A 69 -2.12 -14.23 6.65
N ARG A 70 -1.67 -15.07 5.71
CA ARG A 70 -2.51 -16.13 5.16
C ARG A 70 -2.95 -17.13 6.22
N GLY A 71 -2.05 -17.48 7.15
CA GLY A 71 -2.39 -18.30 8.32
C GLY A 71 -3.46 -17.65 9.22
N CYS A 72 -3.54 -16.32 9.25
CA CYS A 72 -4.58 -15.56 9.96
C CYS A 72 -5.86 -15.34 9.14
N GLY A 73 -5.95 -15.89 7.92
CA GLY A 73 -7.11 -15.72 7.04
C GLY A 73 -7.14 -14.44 6.23
N TYR A 74 -6.04 -13.67 6.18
CA TYR A 74 -5.93 -12.48 5.34
C TYR A 74 -5.92 -12.89 3.86
N PRO A 75 -6.76 -12.29 3.00
CA PRO A 75 -6.95 -12.74 1.62
C PRO A 75 -5.84 -12.22 0.71
N THR A 76 -4.61 -12.73 0.86
CA THR A 76 -3.51 -12.44 -0.07
C THR A 76 -3.08 -13.72 -0.79
N PRO A 77 -2.66 -13.67 -2.08
CA PRO A 77 -2.17 -14.84 -2.80
C PRO A 77 -0.96 -15.47 -2.11
N ALA A 78 -0.81 -16.78 -2.19
CA ALA A 78 0.42 -17.42 -1.74
C ALA A 78 1.60 -16.98 -2.61
N TRP A 79 2.74 -16.72 -1.98
CA TRP A 79 3.99 -16.53 -2.70
C TRP A 79 4.68 -17.88 -2.88
N LEU A 80 4.84 -18.28 -4.14
CA LEU A 80 5.39 -19.58 -4.55
C LEU A 80 6.92 -19.59 -4.53
N GLY A 81 7.54 -18.41 -4.62
CA GLY A 81 8.98 -18.25 -4.56
C GLY A 81 9.42 -16.80 -4.66
N VAL A 82 10.60 -16.54 -4.13
CA VAL A 82 11.31 -15.25 -4.17
C VAL A 82 12.74 -15.52 -4.58
N GLY A 83 13.30 -14.66 -5.41
CA GLY A 83 14.69 -14.77 -5.81
C GLY A 83 15.26 -13.51 -6.43
N ALA A 84 16.53 -13.58 -6.77
CA ALA A 84 17.22 -12.48 -7.41
C ALA A 84 18.22 -12.99 -8.46
N THR A 85 18.44 -12.15 -9.45
CA THR A 85 19.60 -12.19 -10.33
C THR A 85 20.57 -11.09 -9.94
N ALA A 86 21.63 -10.89 -10.68
CA ALA A 86 22.58 -9.81 -10.45
C ALA A 86 21.91 -8.42 -10.49
N SER A 87 20.87 -8.23 -11.31
CA SER A 87 20.27 -6.92 -11.60
C SER A 87 18.78 -6.81 -11.27
N HIS A 88 18.10 -7.91 -10.93
CA HIS A 88 16.65 -7.92 -10.63
C HIS A 88 16.36 -8.73 -9.38
N VAL A 89 15.29 -8.35 -8.70
CA VAL A 89 14.61 -9.16 -7.69
C VAL A 89 13.25 -9.53 -8.24
N TRP A 90 12.77 -10.71 -7.93
CA TRP A 90 11.47 -11.19 -8.37
C TRP A 90 10.75 -11.95 -7.27
N HIS A 91 9.43 -11.98 -7.36
CA HIS A 91 8.60 -12.95 -6.65
C HIS A 91 7.54 -13.53 -7.57
N LEU A 92 7.16 -14.77 -7.29
CA LEU A 92 6.14 -15.53 -7.97
C LEU A 92 5.01 -15.80 -6.98
N MET A 93 3.77 -15.51 -7.36
CA MET A 93 2.59 -15.73 -6.52
C MET A 93 1.46 -16.39 -7.28
N ASP A 94 0.52 -17.00 -6.57
CA ASP A 94 -0.70 -17.57 -7.16
C ASP A 94 -1.43 -16.54 -8.01
N PHE A 95 -1.94 -16.98 -9.17
CA PHE A 95 -2.85 -16.18 -9.98
C PHE A 95 -4.25 -16.23 -9.41
N VAL A 96 -4.83 -15.07 -9.12
CA VAL A 96 -6.22 -14.93 -8.74
C VAL A 96 -7.02 -14.46 -9.94
N ASP A 97 -8.00 -15.27 -10.36
CA ASP A 97 -8.90 -14.92 -11.48
C ASP A 97 -9.95 -13.90 -11.01
N ALA A 98 -9.55 -12.66 -10.91
CA ALA A 98 -10.35 -11.52 -10.47
C ALA A 98 -9.80 -10.23 -11.06
N ALA A 99 -10.55 -9.15 -10.99
CA ALA A 99 -10.15 -7.84 -11.48
C ALA A 99 -9.92 -6.85 -10.32
N PRO A 100 -9.02 -5.87 -10.47
CA PRO A 100 -8.93 -4.74 -9.56
C PRO A 100 -10.28 -4.03 -9.44
N VAL A 101 -10.61 -3.57 -8.24
CA VAL A 101 -11.86 -2.83 -8.04
C VAL A 101 -11.76 -1.46 -8.72
N ALA A 102 -12.77 -1.13 -9.52
CA ALA A 102 -12.81 0.17 -10.21
C ALA A 102 -13.19 1.32 -9.27
N GLU A 103 -14.06 1.05 -8.30
CA GLU A 103 -14.55 2.04 -7.33
C GLU A 103 -14.82 1.38 -5.98
N LEU A 104 -14.45 2.06 -4.89
CA LEU A 104 -14.72 1.63 -3.52
C LEU A 104 -16.18 1.92 -3.14
N THR A 105 -17.08 1.02 -3.54
CA THR A 105 -18.48 1.07 -3.14
C THR A 105 -18.66 0.76 -1.64
N PRO A 106 -19.77 1.19 -1.00
CA PRO A 106 -20.00 0.90 0.41
C PRO A 106 -19.89 -0.58 0.80
N PRO A 107 -20.43 -1.56 0.04
CA PRO A 107 -20.27 -2.98 0.35
C PRO A 107 -18.80 -3.46 0.27
N ILE A 108 -18.00 -2.93 -0.65
CA ILE A 108 -16.58 -3.28 -0.77
C ILE A 108 -15.80 -2.70 0.41
N VAL A 109 -16.03 -1.44 0.79
CA VAL A 109 -15.35 -0.83 1.94
C VAL A 109 -15.67 -1.58 3.24
N GLU A 110 -16.91 -2.03 3.45
CA GLU A 110 -17.26 -2.86 4.60
C GLU A 110 -16.51 -4.20 4.63
N GLN A 111 -16.28 -4.83 3.49
CA GLN A 111 -15.44 -6.02 3.40
C GLN A 111 -13.98 -5.70 3.73
N LEU A 112 -13.45 -4.60 3.17
CA LEU A 112 -12.07 -4.17 3.42
C LEU A 112 -11.84 -3.79 4.88
N MET A 113 -12.79 -3.12 5.54
CA MET A 113 -12.71 -2.84 6.98
C MET A 113 -12.60 -4.13 7.80
N ARG A 114 -13.36 -5.19 7.45
CA ARG A 114 -13.23 -6.50 8.11
C ARG A 114 -11.89 -7.16 7.84
N ILE A 115 -11.35 -7.02 6.62
CA ILE A 115 -10.03 -7.55 6.25
C ILE A 115 -8.94 -6.81 7.05
N VAL A 116 -9.04 -5.49 7.20
CA VAL A 116 -8.10 -4.70 8.01
C VAL A 116 -8.14 -5.12 9.49
N GLU A 117 -9.28 -5.56 10.03
CA GLU A 117 -9.31 -6.08 11.41
C GLU A 117 -8.46 -7.35 11.61
N LEU A 118 -8.22 -8.14 10.56
CA LEU A 118 -7.31 -9.29 10.64
C LEU A 118 -5.84 -8.90 10.86
N GLN A 119 -5.50 -7.63 10.67
CA GLN A 119 -4.15 -7.10 10.88
C GLN A 119 -3.84 -6.82 12.37
N ALA A 120 -4.87 -6.79 13.22
CA ALA A 120 -4.74 -6.42 14.63
C ALA A 120 -3.79 -7.36 15.39
N GLY A 121 -2.72 -6.80 15.94
CA GLY A 121 -1.73 -7.55 16.69
C GLY A 121 -0.86 -8.50 15.85
N GLN A 122 -0.85 -8.38 14.52
CA GLN A 122 -0.18 -9.32 13.61
C GLN A 122 1.14 -8.81 13.04
N ALA A 123 1.75 -7.79 13.61
CA ALA A 123 3.09 -7.37 13.22
C ALA A 123 4.11 -8.48 13.48
N SER A 124 4.70 -9.04 12.43
CA SER A 124 5.69 -10.12 12.50
C SER A 124 7.08 -9.69 12.04
N GLU A 125 7.21 -8.51 11.42
CA GLU A 125 8.45 -8.03 10.82
C GLU A 125 8.70 -6.55 11.17
N PRO A 126 9.96 -6.14 11.40
CA PRO A 126 10.30 -4.84 11.98
C PRO A 126 10.36 -3.70 10.95
N TYR A 127 9.44 -3.63 9.99
CA TYR A 127 9.36 -2.49 9.06
C TYR A 127 8.32 -1.50 9.58
N ASP A 128 8.79 -0.45 10.26
CA ASP A 128 7.96 0.43 11.09
C ASP A 128 7.34 1.58 10.26
N HIS A 129 6.09 1.41 9.87
CA HIS A 129 5.29 2.43 9.18
C HIS A 129 4.85 3.57 10.10
N TRP A 130 4.78 3.35 11.40
CA TRP A 130 4.32 4.33 12.35
C TRP A 130 5.37 5.43 12.56
N SER A 131 6.63 5.03 12.77
CA SER A 131 7.76 5.97 12.79
C SER A 131 7.99 6.64 11.43
N TYR A 132 7.71 5.95 10.33
CA TYR A 132 7.75 6.57 9.00
C TYR A 132 6.72 7.70 8.88
N ALA A 133 5.48 7.49 9.31
CA ALA A 133 4.44 8.53 9.33
C ALA A 133 4.87 9.74 10.16
N TRP A 134 5.51 9.51 11.29
CA TRP A 134 6.09 10.57 12.12
C TRP A 134 7.16 11.39 11.38
N ARG A 135 8.10 10.72 10.73
CA ARG A 135 9.16 11.42 9.96
C ARG A 135 8.58 12.23 8.80
N VAL A 136 7.57 11.72 8.12
CA VAL A 136 6.88 12.45 7.03
C VAL A 136 6.23 13.72 7.58
N THR A 137 5.47 13.63 8.66
CA THR A 137 4.72 14.77 9.21
C THR A 137 5.60 15.81 9.88
N THR A 138 6.74 15.40 10.44
CA THR A 138 7.72 16.32 11.05
C THR A 138 8.73 16.91 10.06
N GLY A 139 8.60 16.58 8.76
CA GLY A 139 9.46 17.10 7.68
C GLY A 139 10.88 16.49 7.66
N GLN A 140 11.09 15.36 8.33
CA GLN A 140 12.36 14.64 8.31
C GLN A 140 12.57 13.84 7.02
N GLU A 141 11.49 13.59 6.26
CA GLU A 141 11.57 12.94 4.95
C GLU A 141 11.83 13.97 3.85
N SER A 142 12.95 13.82 3.14
CA SER A 142 13.40 14.78 2.12
C SER A 142 12.45 14.88 0.91
N SER A 143 11.71 13.84 0.61
CA SER A 143 10.76 13.80 -0.51
C SER A 143 9.62 14.79 -0.32
N VAL A 144 9.14 14.98 0.92
CA VAL A 144 8.03 15.90 1.24
C VAL A 144 8.50 17.32 1.59
N ALA A 145 9.78 17.51 1.92
CA ALA A 145 10.32 18.82 2.33
C ALA A 145 10.22 19.90 1.24
N LYS A 146 10.10 19.51 -0.03
CA LYS A 146 10.04 20.41 -1.18
C LYS A 146 8.62 20.74 -1.64
N LEU A 147 7.60 20.09 -1.11
CA LEU A 147 6.21 20.21 -1.57
C LEU A 147 5.70 21.64 -1.53
N SER A 148 5.99 22.38 -0.47
CA SER A 148 5.56 23.78 -0.32
C SER A 148 6.08 24.74 -1.40
N ARG A 149 7.06 24.31 -2.21
CA ARG A 149 7.61 25.11 -3.30
C ARG A 149 6.93 24.86 -4.64
N HIS A 150 6.04 23.87 -4.72
CA HIS A 150 5.43 23.47 -6.01
C HIS A 150 4.43 24.49 -6.52
N SER A 151 3.49 24.94 -5.68
CA SER A 151 2.48 25.95 -6.01
C SER A 151 1.91 26.58 -4.74
N SER A 152 1.22 27.72 -4.86
CA SER A 152 0.53 28.37 -3.73
C SER A 152 -0.54 27.47 -3.11
N ALA A 153 -1.30 26.73 -3.91
CA ALA A 153 -2.32 25.80 -3.43
C ALA A 153 -1.72 24.64 -2.63
N VAL A 154 -0.63 24.03 -3.10
CA VAL A 154 0.10 22.98 -2.36
C VAL A 154 0.73 23.56 -1.10
N SER A 155 1.34 24.75 -1.16
CA SER A 155 1.90 25.44 0.00
C SER A 155 0.85 25.69 1.09
N ALA A 156 -0.34 26.15 0.72
CA ALA A 156 -1.43 26.39 1.67
C ALA A 156 -1.91 25.10 2.34
N LEU A 157 -2.00 23.99 1.61
CA LEU A 157 -2.36 22.68 2.17
C LEU A 157 -1.27 22.15 3.10
N VAL A 158 0.00 22.24 2.72
CA VAL A 158 1.13 21.83 3.55
C VAL A 158 1.16 22.62 4.88
N GLU A 159 0.85 23.92 4.83
CA GLU A 159 0.76 24.74 6.05
C GLU A 159 -0.40 24.30 6.95
N ARG A 160 -1.56 24.00 6.40
CA ARG A 160 -2.67 23.42 7.17
C ARG A 160 -2.30 22.08 7.83
N VAL A 161 -1.59 21.22 7.10
CA VAL A 161 -1.06 19.95 7.65
C VAL A 161 -0.16 20.24 8.86
N ARG A 162 0.78 21.20 8.74
CA ARG A 162 1.66 21.58 9.84
C ARG A 162 0.90 22.08 11.07
N LEU A 163 -0.12 22.91 10.87
CA LEU A 163 -0.94 23.44 11.97
C LEU A 163 -1.71 22.31 12.68
N VAL A 164 -2.27 21.35 11.95
CA VAL A 164 -2.99 20.20 12.53
C VAL A 164 -2.04 19.28 13.29
N CYS A 165 -0.81 19.10 12.81
CA CYS A 165 0.20 18.25 13.44
C CYS A 165 1.03 18.96 14.52
N ALA A 166 0.85 20.27 14.73
CA ALA A 166 1.63 21.01 15.69
C ALA A 166 1.41 20.49 17.13
N GLY A 167 2.50 20.09 17.77
CA GLY A 167 2.47 19.60 19.16
C GLY A 167 1.96 18.17 19.33
N LEU A 168 1.73 17.41 18.24
CA LEU A 168 1.45 15.99 18.35
C LEU A 168 2.61 15.25 19.03
N PRO A 169 2.34 14.29 19.91
CA PRO A 169 3.39 13.46 20.50
C PRO A 169 3.94 12.47 19.44
N PRO A 170 5.18 11.98 19.63
CA PRO A 170 5.68 10.86 18.83
C PRO A 170 4.77 9.64 19.00
N PRO A 171 4.66 8.80 17.94
CA PRO A 171 3.81 7.62 18.00
C PRO A 171 4.35 6.62 19.03
N GLN A 172 3.43 5.90 19.65
CA GLN A 172 3.76 4.74 20.47
C GLN A 172 3.82 3.49 19.59
N ASP A 173 4.51 2.45 20.05
CA ASP A 173 4.56 1.18 19.35
C ASP A 173 3.15 0.64 19.10
N ALA A 174 2.90 0.19 17.89
CA ALA A 174 1.64 -0.43 17.51
C ALA A 174 1.91 -1.79 16.86
N PRO A 175 1.26 -2.87 17.36
CA PRO A 175 1.60 -4.24 17.00
C PRO A 175 0.84 -4.76 15.79
N ASP A 176 0.19 -3.91 15.02
CA ASP A 176 -0.61 -4.34 13.88
C ASP A 176 0.27 -4.56 12.63
N MET A 177 -0.10 -5.53 11.81
CA MET A 177 0.41 -5.57 10.43
C MET A 177 -0.17 -4.39 9.65
N VAL A 178 0.64 -3.79 8.80
CA VAL A 178 0.25 -2.69 7.91
C VAL A 178 0.58 -3.11 6.48
N HIS A 179 -0.40 -3.06 5.57
CA HIS A 179 -0.19 -3.30 4.14
C HIS A 179 0.56 -2.13 3.49
N ALA A 180 0.27 -0.91 3.94
CA ALA A 180 0.84 0.37 3.53
C ALA A 180 0.47 0.87 2.13
N ASP A 181 -0.22 0.07 1.32
CA ASP A 181 -0.70 0.47 -0.02
C ASP A 181 -2.06 -0.16 -0.36
N LEU A 182 -3.02 -0.10 0.59
CA LEU A 182 -4.36 -0.66 0.42
C LEU A 182 -5.26 0.26 -0.44
N ASN A 183 -4.85 0.47 -1.68
CA ASN A 183 -5.57 1.27 -2.67
C ASN A 183 -6.45 0.39 -3.60
N PRO A 184 -7.39 0.96 -4.39
CA PRO A 184 -8.30 0.20 -5.26
C PRO A 184 -7.60 -0.74 -6.25
N SER A 185 -6.44 -0.38 -6.78
CA SER A 185 -5.72 -1.21 -7.76
C SER A 185 -5.19 -2.51 -7.15
N ASN A 186 -5.01 -2.55 -5.83
CA ASN A 186 -4.48 -3.68 -5.07
C ASN A 186 -5.59 -4.56 -4.45
N VAL A 187 -6.86 -4.23 -4.71
CA VAL A 187 -8.02 -4.98 -4.22
C VAL A 187 -8.68 -5.73 -5.38
N LEU A 188 -8.57 -7.04 -5.39
CA LEU A 188 -9.18 -7.88 -6.43
C LEU A 188 -10.59 -8.31 -6.03
N VAL A 189 -11.55 -8.08 -6.94
CA VAL A 189 -12.96 -8.42 -6.73
C VAL A 189 -13.46 -9.38 -7.80
N ARG A 190 -14.36 -10.28 -7.38
CA ARG A 190 -15.11 -11.19 -8.25
C ARG A 190 -16.54 -11.30 -7.74
N ASN A 191 -17.52 -11.03 -8.60
CA ASN A 191 -18.94 -11.07 -8.25
C ASN A 191 -19.31 -10.22 -7.01
N GLY A 192 -18.72 -9.04 -6.86
CA GLY A 192 -18.97 -8.14 -5.73
C GLY A 192 -18.30 -8.53 -4.41
N ALA A 193 -17.50 -9.58 -4.39
CA ALA A 193 -16.72 -10.01 -3.23
C ALA A 193 -15.24 -9.64 -3.40
N VAL A 194 -14.60 -9.13 -2.35
CA VAL A 194 -13.15 -9.02 -2.25
C VAL A 194 -12.57 -10.43 -2.09
N VAL A 195 -11.80 -10.86 -3.08
CA VAL A 195 -11.22 -12.21 -3.10
C VAL A 195 -9.71 -12.22 -2.88
N ALA A 196 -9.04 -11.09 -3.10
CA ALA A 196 -7.63 -10.94 -2.76
C ALA A 196 -7.23 -9.48 -2.54
N VAL A 197 -6.20 -9.30 -1.71
CA VAL A 197 -5.42 -8.07 -1.57
C VAL A 197 -4.00 -8.39 -2.00
N VAL A 198 -3.49 -7.64 -2.98
CA VAL A 198 -2.18 -7.87 -3.62
C VAL A 198 -1.25 -6.69 -3.40
N ASP A 199 0.00 -6.81 -3.86
CA ASP A 199 1.03 -5.75 -3.75
C ASP A 199 1.47 -5.47 -2.30
N ILE A 200 1.69 -6.54 -1.55
CA ILE A 200 1.99 -6.53 -0.10
C ILE A 200 3.51 -6.41 0.20
N GLU A 201 4.33 -6.05 -0.78
CA GLU A 201 5.79 -5.99 -0.64
C GLU A 201 6.25 -4.98 0.42
N ASN A 202 5.46 -3.93 0.64
CA ASN A 202 5.73 -2.89 1.64
C ASN A 202 5.19 -3.21 3.03
N ALA A 203 4.51 -4.35 3.20
CA ALA A 203 3.91 -4.67 4.49
C ALA A 203 4.92 -4.67 5.63
N GLY A 204 4.47 -4.23 6.79
CA GLY A 204 5.32 -4.12 7.98
C GLY A 204 4.50 -3.99 9.26
N SER A 205 5.07 -3.36 10.26
CA SER A 205 4.46 -3.08 11.57
C SER A 205 3.96 -1.64 11.66
N GLY A 206 3.00 -1.39 12.54
CA GLY A 206 2.45 -0.08 12.83
C GLY A 206 1.03 -0.15 13.35
N THR A 207 0.20 0.79 12.96
CA THR A 207 -1.24 0.76 13.23
C THR A 207 -2.02 0.46 11.96
N ARG A 208 -2.99 -0.46 12.03
CA ARG A 208 -3.89 -0.77 10.91
C ARG A 208 -4.77 0.41 10.48
N ALA A 209 -4.82 1.47 11.28
CA ALA A 209 -5.43 2.73 10.89
C ALA A 209 -4.75 3.38 9.66
N THR A 210 -3.49 3.05 9.36
CA THR A 210 -2.78 3.45 8.14
C THR A 210 -3.55 2.99 6.89
N ASP A 211 -3.95 1.72 6.84
CA ASP A 211 -4.68 1.16 5.70
C ASP A 211 -6.12 1.69 5.62
N LEU A 212 -6.78 1.92 6.76
CA LEU A 212 -8.07 2.61 6.80
C LEU A 212 -7.98 4.04 6.25
N THR A 213 -6.87 4.74 6.50
CA THR A 213 -6.63 6.09 5.99
C THR A 213 -6.37 6.07 4.48
N THR A 214 -5.70 5.04 3.95
CA THR A 214 -5.57 4.83 2.51
C THR A 214 -6.94 4.59 1.86
N LEU A 215 -7.80 3.75 2.45
CA LEU A 215 -9.18 3.55 1.98
C LEU A 215 -10.00 4.85 2.02
N LEU A 216 -9.86 5.64 3.08
CA LEU A 216 -10.50 6.95 3.21
C LEU A 216 -10.13 7.89 2.07
N TRP A 217 -8.85 7.91 1.68
CA TRP A 217 -8.35 8.73 0.58
C TRP A 217 -9.04 8.42 -0.75
N HIS A 218 -9.28 7.14 -1.01
CA HIS A 218 -9.90 6.64 -2.25
C HIS A 218 -11.44 6.52 -2.18
N THR A 219 -12.07 6.97 -1.09
CA THR A 219 -13.52 6.89 -0.88
C THR A 219 -14.15 8.28 -0.89
N PHE A 220 -15.20 8.47 -1.72
CA PHE A 220 -15.87 9.78 -1.87
C PHE A 220 -17.27 9.82 -1.26
N ALA A 221 -17.92 8.68 -1.05
CA ALA A 221 -19.25 8.59 -0.45
C ALA A 221 -19.23 9.03 1.03
N THR A 222 -19.94 10.11 1.36
CA THR A 222 -19.93 10.75 2.69
C THR A 222 -20.26 9.78 3.82
N GLY A 223 -21.24 8.91 3.66
CA GLY A 223 -21.62 7.94 4.69
C GLY A 223 -20.53 6.90 4.96
N VAL A 224 -19.80 6.49 3.93
CA VAL A 224 -18.65 5.55 4.06
C VAL A 224 -17.47 6.25 4.73
N ARG A 225 -17.16 7.48 4.33
CA ARG A 225 -16.08 8.27 4.94
C ARG A 225 -16.31 8.47 6.45
N LYS A 226 -17.54 8.77 6.88
CA LYS A 226 -17.88 8.87 8.32
C LYS A 226 -17.57 7.58 9.08
N ARG A 227 -17.89 6.42 8.51
CA ARG A 227 -17.58 5.12 9.14
C ARG A 227 -16.06 4.86 9.20
N LEU A 228 -15.33 5.16 8.12
CA LEU A 228 -13.87 5.04 8.11
C LEU A 228 -13.24 5.94 9.16
N TRP A 229 -13.63 7.21 9.24
CA TRP A 229 -13.16 8.13 10.29
C TRP A 229 -13.46 7.61 11.70
N SER A 230 -14.69 7.16 11.94
CA SER A 230 -15.04 6.57 13.23
C SER A 230 -14.13 5.39 13.59
N ARG A 231 -13.81 4.53 12.63
CA ARG A 231 -12.92 3.39 12.87
C ARG A 231 -11.46 3.80 13.07
N ILE A 232 -10.96 4.75 12.27
CA ILE A 232 -9.61 5.32 12.43
C ILE A 232 -9.44 5.90 13.84
N LEU A 233 -10.42 6.68 14.32
CA LEU A 233 -10.40 7.28 15.67
C LEU A 233 -10.43 6.22 16.77
N VAL A 234 -11.20 5.14 16.61
CA VAL A 234 -11.22 4.03 17.59
C VAL A 234 -9.86 3.32 17.67
N VAL A 235 -9.18 3.16 16.53
CA VAL A 235 -7.90 2.42 16.45
C VAL A 235 -6.72 3.28 16.88
N ALA A 236 -6.64 4.53 16.44
CA ALA A 236 -5.45 5.37 16.57
C ALA A 236 -5.64 6.62 17.44
N GLY A 237 -6.85 6.89 17.92
CA GLY A 237 -7.18 8.16 18.58
C GLY A 237 -7.13 9.35 17.62
N TRP A 238 -7.43 10.56 18.14
CA TRP A 238 -7.42 11.75 17.29
C TRP A 238 -6.01 12.13 16.82
N GLU A 239 -5.02 12.04 17.70
CA GLU A 239 -3.62 12.38 17.41
C GLU A 239 -3.04 11.46 16.34
N GLY A 240 -3.27 10.15 16.45
CA GLY A 240 -2.88 9.18 15.46
C GLY A 240 -3.61 9.38 14.11
N ALA A 241 -4.92 9.66 14.16
CA ALA A 241 -5.71 9.98 12.96
C ALA A 241 -5.19 11.22 12.24
N ALA A 242 -4.80 12.26 12.99
CA ALA A 242 -4.22 13.49 12.45
C ALA A 242 -2.87 13.22 11.77
N MET A 243 -1.99 12.45 12.39
CA MET A 243 -0.70 12.06 11.84
C MET A 243 -0.87 11.25 10.55
N LEU A 244 -1.76 10.26 10.55
CA LEU A 244 -1.98 9.40 9.38
C LEU A 244 -2.63 10.15 8.21
N ALA A 245 -3.62 11.01 8.49
CA ALA A 245 -4.22 11.86 7.47
C ALA A 245 -3.19 12.81 6.86
N ALA A 246 -2.36 13.43 7.68
CA ALA A 246 -1.26 14.30 7.25
C ALA A 246 -0.26 13.54 6.36
N THR A 247 0.17 12.35 6.80
CA THR A 247 1.05 11.47 6.03
C THR A 247 0.46 11.15 4.66
N GLN A 248 -0.79 10.70 4.63
CA GLN A 248 -1.47 10.36 3.39
C GLN A 248 -1.55 11.57 2.45
N ILE A 249 -1.92 12.74 2.95
CA ILE A 249 -1.98 13.98 2.16
C ILE A 249 -0.61 14.30 1.54
N LEU A 250 0.45 14.26 2.34
CA LEU A 250 1.79 14.62 1.87
C LEU A 250 2.32 13.64 0.81
N LEU A 251 2.11 12.33 1.01
CA LEU A 251 2.53 11.30 0.07
C LEU A 251 1.70 11.36 -1.24
N GLN A 252 0.41 11.63 -1.14
CA GLN A 252 -0.48 11.77 -2.30
C GLN A 252 -0.26 13.07 -3.08
N LEU A 253 0.43 14.06 -2.52
CA LEU A 253 0.97 15.21 -3.25
C LEU A 253 2.33 14.89 -3.87
N GLU A 254 3.22 14.24 -3.11
CA GLU A 254 4.59 13.94 -3.56
C GLU A 254 4.60 13.10 -4.85
N TRP A 255 3.84 12.02 -4.88
CA TRP A 255 3.84 11.08 -5.99
C TRP A 255 3.48 11.72 -7.34
N PRO A 256 2.34 12.44 -7.53
CA PRO A 256 2.01 13.06 -8.81
C PRO A 256 2.92 14.24 -9.16
N ILE A 257 3.45 14.98 -8.17
CA ILE A 257 4.43 16.05 -8.40
C ILE A 257 5.72 15.44 -8.96
N ARG A 258 6.22 14.37 -8.34
CA ARG A 258 7.43 13.68 -8.80
C ARG A 258 7.28 13.08 -10.19
N LEU A 259 6.09 12.62 -10.56
CA LEU A 259 5.79 12.06 -11.87
C LEU A 259 5.35 13.12 -12.90
N GLY A 260 5.31 14.41 -12.56
CA GLY A 260 4.90 15.48 -13.47
C GLY A 260 3.44 15.39 -13.92
N ARG A 261 2.51 15.02 -13.02
CA ARG A 261 1.06 14.86 -13.30
C ARG A 261 0.23 15.97 -12.66
N PRO A 262 0.23 17.19 -13.20
CA PRO A 262 -0.44 18.35 -12.60
C PRO A 262 -1.95 18.18 -12.44
N GLU A 263 -2.60 17.43 -13.33
CA GLU A 263 -4.03 17.13 -13.26
C GLU A 263 -4.41 16.32 -12.01
N VAL A 264 -3.52 15.45 -11.55
CA VAL A 264 -3.71 14.67 -10.32
C VAL A 264 -3.45 15.52 -9.08
N VAL A 265 -2.49 16.45 -9.14
CA VAL A 265 -2.13 17.35 -8.03
C VAL A 265 -3.33 18.19 -7.58
N ALA A 266 -4.09 18.75 -8.53
CA ALA A 266 -5.27 19.57 -8.20
C ALA A 266 -6.33 18.76 -7.42
N GLY A 267 -6.58 17.52 -7.86
CA GLY A 267 -7.47 16.59 -7.15
C GLY A 267 -6.96 16.24 -5.76
N ALA A 268 -5.65 15.98 -5.63
CA ALA A 268 -5.01 15.67 -4.34
C ALA A 268 -5.11 16.84 -3.34
N VAL A 269 -4.92 18.10 -3.81
CA VAL A 269 -5.10 19.29 -2.98
C VAL A 269 -6.55 19.40 -2.46
N SER A 270 -7.54 19.24 -3.34
CA SER A 270 -8.96 19.32 -2.96
C SER A 270 -9.32 18.22 -1.94
N ASN A 271 -8.89 16.98 -2.18
CA ASN A 271 -9.16 15.85 -1.28
C ASN A 271 -8.42 16.02 0.07
N GLY A 272 -7.22 16.58 0.06
CA GLY A 272 -6.46 16.89 1.27
C GLY A 272 -7.16 17.93 2.16
N HIS A 273 -7.66 19.02 1.58
CA HIS A 273 -8.46 20.01 2.32
C HIS A 273 -9.71 19.37 2.91
N ARG A 274 -10.45 18.59 2.12
CA ARG A 274 -11.63 17.87 2.60
C ARG A 274 -11.31 16.93 3.78
N ALA A 275 -10.24 16.17 3.69
CA ALA A 275 -9.85 15.25 4.76
C ALA A 275 -9.51 15.98 6.06
N LEU A 276 -8.82 17.14 5.98
CA LEU A 276 -8.53 17.97 7.14
C LEU A 276 -9.81 18.62 7.72
N ASP A 277 -10.74 19.09 6.89
CA ASP A 277 -12.01 19.67 7.36
C ASP A 277 -12.84 18.63 8.12
N GLU A 278 -12.92 17.39 7.57
CA GLU A 278 -13.60 16.26 8.21
C GLU A 278 -12.94 15.91 9.55
N LEU A 279 -11.62 15.79 9.60
CA LEU A 279 -10.86 15.49 10.82
C LEU A 279 -11.04 16.54 11.91
N ILE A 280 -10.95 17.82 11.55
CA ILE A 280 -11.10 18.94 12.50
C ILE A 280 -12.52 18.95 13.09
N ALA A 281 -13.53 18.62 12.28
CA ALA A 281 -14.92 18.53 12.74
C ALA A 281 -15.19 17.34 13.70
N LEU A 282 -14.23 16.42 13.86
CA LEU A 282 -14.31 15.26 14.75
C LEU A 282 -13.55 15.46 16.07
N ARG A 283 -12.95 16.64 16.27
CA ARG A 283 -12.24 17.01 17.50
C ARG A 283 -13.22 17.53 18.55
#